data_7830e79781ad2fc253d5cb68f13b0321
#
_entry.id   7830e79781ad2fc253d5cb68f13b0321
#
_cell.length_a   1.000
_cell.length_b   1.000
_cell.length_c   1.000
_cell.angle_alpha   90.00
_cell.angle_beta   90.00
_cell.angle_gamma   90.00
#
_symmetry.space_group_name_H-M   'P 1'
#
loop_
_entity.id
_entity.type
_entity.pdbx_description
1 polymer ?
#
loop_
_entity_poly.entity_id
_entity_poly.type
_entity_poly.pdbx_seq_one_letter_code
_entity_poly.pdbx_strand_id
1 'polypeptide(L)'
;SMTNTETIQSLINSGEGYNVEFKVRIPSKVRELTEEICAFANADGGYLLIGVNDNGQIIGTGLENDKRSAIQGSISEISPALHCDMYAVNIEDKTVWVIDVPSGKDKPYIFSGSIFVREGANSQKLRTVEEMRSFFQECNKIFFDAIPCSWFNIYTDADEQAIKDFRTEAKLSPSTANKQIFENLELFTDKGVAKNGAAMFFGKQPERKFPHAVTRCILFKGTTKVYIIDDKTFGGPLYQQYLQAMAWLESKLQVAYKIEGAGPREEIWEIPLTVFKEAIINALSHRDYYEQGATITIEMFDDRVEVSNPGGLLPIVAKDFGHKSMTRNPLIFGLFTRMHLVERVASGIPRMQEAMKEANLPEPEFHTDGMFTVVFKRQVKNYVTNGIVNGIVNGIVNENEQMIIDLLKTKPGLNASEIAESISKSWRTTMRYLKSLNEKELIEFRGAPKTCLLYTSPSPRDRT
;
A
#
# COMPACT_ATOMS: atom_id res chain seq x y z
N SER A 1 -18.49 -29.10 23.76
CA SER A 1 -17.53 -29.32 22.66
C SER A 1 -18.17 -30.25 21.65
N MET A 2 -18.10 -29.90 20.36
CA MET A 2 -18.56 -30.77 19.27
C MET A 2 -17.73 -32.07 19.26
N THR A 3 -18.37 -33.20 18.94
CA THR A 3 -17.65 -34.44 18.68
C THR A 3 -16.87 -34.35 17.36
N ASN A 4 -15.84 -35.20 17.16
CA ASN A 4 -15.09 -35.28 15.89
C ASN A 4 -16.05 -35.51 14.70
N THR A 5 -17.04 -36.36 14.87
CA THR A 5 -18.02 -36.66 13.83
C THR A 5 -18.86 -35.44 13.47
N GLU A 6 -19.33 -34.68 14.46
CA GLU A 6 -20.10 -33.43 14.22
C GLU A 6 -19.28 -32.39 13.50
N THR A 7 -18.00 -32.23 13.89
CA THR A 7 -17.07 -31.30 13.26
C THR A 7 -16.87 -31.66 11.78
N ILE A 8 -16.60 -32.94 11.50
CA ILE A 8 -16.39 -33.39 10.11
C ILE A 8 -17.66 -33.26 9.29
N GLN A 9 -18.83 -33.59 9.85
CA GLN A 9 -20.11 -33.40 9.16
C GLN A 9 -20.36 -31.94 8.80
N SER A 10 -20.02 -31.03 9.70
CA SER A 10 -20.11 -29.58 9.46
C SER A 10 -19.20 -29.14 8.33
N LEU A 11 -17.97 -29.65 8.27
CA LEU A 11 -17.01 -29.37 7.20
C LEU A 11 -17.49 -29.87 5.85
N ILE A 12 -18.07 -31.09 5.81
CA ILE A 12 -18.65 -31.66 4.59
C ILE A 12 -19.80 -30.78 4.09
N ASN A 13 -20.68 -30.36 4.98
CA ASN A 13 -21.83 -29.51 4.65
C ASN A 13 -21.40 -28.13 4.11
N SER A 14 -20.25 -27.61 4.54
CA SER A 14 -19.68 -26.34 4.08
C SER A 14 -19.02 -26.41 2.72
N GLY A 15 -18.70 -27.62 2.23
CA GLY A 15 -18.02 -27.84 0.96
C GLY A 15 -16.50 -27.63 1.02
N GLU A 16 -15.85 -27.86 -0.11
CA GLU A 16 -14.42 -27.61 -0.28
C GLU A 16 -14.10 -26.11 -0.16
N GLY A 17 -12.91 -25.82 0.30
CA GLY A 17 -12.46 -24.45 0.48
C GLY A 17 -10.97 -24.36 0.80
N TYR A 18 -10.58 -23.22 1.35
CA TYR A 18 -9.17 -22.95 1.68
C TYR A 18 -8.56 -23.96 2.65
N ASN A 19 -9.36 -24.52 3.56
CA ASN A 19 -8.92 -25.44 4.62
C ASN A 19 -9.59 -26.81 4.58
N VAL A 20 -10.28 -27.17 3.51
CA VAL A 20 -10.95 -28.47 3.35
C VAL A 20 -10.85 -28.94 1.90
N GLU A 21 -10.42 -30.19 1.74
CA GLU A 21 -10.34 -30.88 0.45
C GLU A 21 -11.02 -32.24 0.53
N PHE A 22 -11.82 -32.60 -0.47
CA PHE A 22 -12.49 -33.89 -0.59
C PHE A 22 -11.77 -34.81 -1.58
N LYS A 23 -11.69 -36.09 -1.24
CA LYS A 23 -11.25 -37.13 -2.16
C LYS A 23 -12.20 -38.32 -2.07
N VAL A 24 -12.66 -38.80 -3.20
CA VAL A 24 -13.55 -40.00 -3.25
C VAL A 24 -12.81 -41.22 -2.73
N ARG A 25 -11.53 -41.32 -3.06
CA ARG A 25 -10.63 -42.42 -2.72
C ARG A 25 -9.19 -41.94 -2.67
N ILE A 26 -8.32 -42.79 -2.15
CA ILE A 26 -6.89 -42.51 -2.16
C ILE A 26 -6.43 -42.57 -3.62
N PRO A 27 -5.75 -41.52 -4.12
CA PRO A 27 -5.17 -41.52 -5.45
C PRO A 27 -4.18 -42.67 -5.63
N SER A 28 -4.05 -43.19 -6.85
CA SER A 28 -3.05 -44.21 -7.18
C SER A 28 -1.62 -43.73 -6.88
N LYS A 29 -1.39 -42.44 -7.06
CA LYS A 29 -0.14 -41.76 -6.65
C LYS A 29 -0.36 -41.06 -5.33
N VAL A 30 0.10 -41.66 -4.24
CA VAL A 30 -0.03 -41.11 -2.88
C VAL A 30 0.57 -39.71 -2.74
N ARG A 31 1.58 -39.39 -3.55
CA ARG A 31 2.18 -38.04 -3.56
C ARG A 31 1.18 -36.90 -3.81
N GLU A 32 0.10 -37.17 -4.54
CA GLU A 32 -0.94 -36.17 -4.79
C GLU A 32 -1.62 -35.72 -3.48
N LEU A 33 -1.81 -36.63 -2.53
CA LEU A 33 -2.27 -36.27 -1.18
C LEU A 33 -1.22 -35.47 -0.41
N THR A 34 0.04 -35.83 -0.54
CA THR A 34 1.14 -35.18 0.16
C THR A 34 1.35 -33.73 -0.33
N GLU A 35 1.14 -33.47 -1.60
CA GLU A 35 1.14 -32.11 -2.16
C GLU A 35 0.06 -31.23 -1.51
N GLU A 36 -1.16 -31.77 -1.34
CA GLU A 36 -2.25 -31.08 -0.63
C GLU A 36 -1.93 -30.87 0.85
N ILE A 37 -1.38 -31.88 1.50
CA ILE A 37 -0.96 -31.80 2.91
C ILE A 37 0.12 -30.74 3.12
N CYS A 38 1.11 -30.69 2.23
CA CYS A 38 2.16 -29.65 2.24
C CYS A 38 1.56 -28.26 2.07
N ALA A 39 0.62 -28.10 1.14
CA ALA A 39 -0.06 -26.83 0.92
C ALA A 39 -0.87 -26.39 2.16
N PHE A 40 -1.56 -27.28 2.83
CA PHE A 40 -2.25 -26.97 4.08
C PHE A 40 -1.28 -26.56 5.20
N ALA A 41 -0.16 -27.25 5.33
CA ALA A 41 0.86 -26.91 6.33
C ALA A 41 1.47 -25.52 6.08
N ASN A 42 1.63 -25.12 4.83
CA ASN A 42 2.09 -23.79 4.43
C ASN A 42 1.02 -22.69 4.57
N ALA A 43 -0.22 -23.07 4.83
CA ALA A 43 -1.34 -22.20 5.08
C ALA A 43 -1.76 -22.22 6.55
N ASP A 44 -3.04 -22.21 6.81
CA ASP A 44 -3.61 -22.21 8.16
C ASP A 44 -3.97 -23.63 8.66
N GLY A 45 -3.40 -24.66 8.03
CA GLY A 45 -3.80 -26.05 8.24
C GLY A 45 -5.05 -26.40 7.45
N GLY A 46 -5.56 -27.60 7.66
CA GLY A 46 -6.77 -28.04 7.01
C GLY A 46 -7.08 -29.52 7.20
N TYR A 47 -8.17 -29.90 6.57
CA TYR A 47 -8.67 -31.29 6.62
C TYR A 47 -8.75 -31.86 5.21
N LEU A 48 -8.18 -33.05 5.05
CA LEU A 48 -8.31 -33.84 3.85
C LEU A 48 -9.24 -35.01 4.16
N LEU A 49 -10.40 -35.05 3.51
CA LEU A 49 -11.46 -35.99 3.78
C LEU A 49 -11.54 -37.01 2.65
N ILE A 50 -11.26 -38.28 2.95
CA ILE A 50 -11.25 -39.38 1.99
C ILE A 50 -12.53 -40.18 2.15
N GLY A 51 -13.27 -40.36 1.06
CA GLY A 51 -14.59 -41.00 1.03
C GLY A 51 -15.73 -40.03 0.84
N VAL A 52 -15.43 -38.79 0.38
CA VAL A 52 -16.40 -37.75 0.06
C VAL A 52 -16.16 -37.29 -1.37
N ASN A 53 -17.23 -37.12 -2.16
CA ASN A 53 -17.13 -36.60 -3.52
C ASN A 53 -17.18 -35.06 -3.54
N ASP A 54 -16.93 -34.47 -4.69
CA ASP A 54 -16.87 -33.01 -4.88
C ASP A 54 -18.22 -32.31 -4.56
N ASN A 55 -19.33 -33.03 -4.58
CA ASN A 55 -20.65 -32.53 -4.23
C ASN A 55 -20.96 -32.64 -2.72
N GLY A 56 -20.01 -33.09 -1.92
CA GLY A 56 -20.22 -33.31 -0.49
C GLY A 56 -21.00 -34.58 -0.14
N GLN A 57 -21.20 -35.49 -1.09
CA GLN A 57 -21.84 -36.78 -0.82
C GLN A 57 -20.84 -37.74 -0.20
N ILE A 58 -21.26 -38.41 0.84
CA ILE A 58 -20.45 -39.39 1.56
C ILE A 58 -20.51 -40.71 0.82
N ILE A 59 -19.42 -41.08 0.21
CA ILE A 59 -19.27 -42.37 -0.53
C ILE A 59 -18.78 -43.45 0.44
N GLY A 60 -17.94 -43.08 1.38
CA GLY A 60 -17.26 -43.99 2.28
C GLY A 60 -16.04 -44.63 1.61
N THR A 61 -15.07 -45.01 2.43
CA THR A 61 -13.87 -45.73 1.98
C THR A 61 -13.26 -46.56 3.10
N GLY A 62 -12.59 -47.64 2.71
CA GLY A 62 -11.71 -48.38 3.63
C GLY A 62 -10.27 -47.90 3.45
N LEU A 63 -9.50 -47.82 4.51
CA LEU A 63 -8.09 -47.54 4.47
C LEU A 63 -7.29 -48.75 4.96
N GLU A 64 -6.72 -49.49 4.04
CA GLU A 64 -5.86 -50.62 4.34
C GLU A 64 -4.55 -50.18 4.95
N ASN A 65 -3.95 -51.04 5.78
CA ASN A 65 -2.72 -50.74 6.51
C ASN A 65 -1.54 -50.36 5.60
N ASP A 66 -1.40 -51.01 4.45
CA ASP A 66 -0.34 -50.72 3.47
C ASP A 66 -0.50 -49.29 2.87
N LYS A 67 -1.72 -48.89 2.56
CA LYS A 67 -2.00 -47.51 2.09
C LYS A 67 -1.82 -46.46 3.15
N ARG A 68 -2.22 -46.76 4.39
CA ARG A 68 -1.99 -45.89 5.52
C ARG A 68 -0.49 -45.68 5.76
N SER A 69 0.28 -46.76 5.71
CA SER A 69 1.75 -46.71 5.82
C SER A 69 2.40 -45.95 4.69
N ALA A 70 1.87 -46.10 3.45
CA ALA A 70 2.35 -45.35 2.28
C ALA A 70 2.10 -43.85 2.44
N ILE A 71 0.93 -43.42 2.95
CA ILE A 71 0.62 -42.02 3.23
C ILE A 71 1.57 -41.45 4.28
N GLN A 72 1.76 -42.20 5.41
CA GLN A 72 2.66 -41.75 6.45
C GLN A 72 4.10 -41.67 5.97
N GLY A 73 4.56 -42.63 5.16
CA GLY A 73 5.88 -42.60 4.54
C GLY A 73 6.07 -41.40 3.63
N SER A 74 5.05 -41.05 2.84
CA SER A 74 5.10 -39.88 1.96
C SER A 74 5.11 -38.55 2.75
N ILE A 75 4.33 -38.46 3.84
CA ILE A 75 4.35 -37.29 4.74
C ILE A 75 5.73 -37.10 5.38
N SER A 76 6.43 -38.18 5.67
CA SER A 76 7.79 -38.10 6.27
C SER A 76 8.82 -37.51 5.31
N GLU A 77 8.54 -37.42 4.01
CA GLU A 77 9.39 -36.74 3.02
C GLU A 77 9.21 -35.22 3.01
N ILE A 78 8.21 -34.69 3.71
CA ILE A 78 8.02 -33.24 3.86
C ILE A 78 9.12 -32.69 4.77
N SER A 79 9.77 -31.63 4.35
CA SER A 79 10.79 -30.94 5.11
C SER A 79 10.40 -29.46 5.36
N PRO A 80 10.51 -28.92 6.57
CA PRO A 80 10.81 -29.61 7.86
C PRO A 80 9.79 -30.70 8.21
N ALA A 81 10.11 -31.52 9.23
CA ALA A 81 9.22 -32.59 9.64
C ALA A 81 7.83 -32.08 10.05
N LEU A 82 6.81 -32.73 9.52
CA LEU A 82 5.41 -32.42 9.77
C LEU A 82 4.69 -33.64 10.36
N HIS A 83 3.95 -33.43 11.43
CA HIS A 83 3.09 -34.46 12.01
C HIS A 83 1.62 -34.16 11.70
N CYS A 84 0.92 -35.13 11.08
CA CYS A 84 -0.51 -35.06 10.80
C CYS A 84 -1.24 -36.18 11.52
N ASP A 85 -2.41 -35.87 12.09
CA ASP A 85 -3.28 -36.89 12.65
C ASP A 85 -4.11 -37.55 11.57
N MET A 86 -4.25 -38.88 11.62
CA MET A 86 -5.07 -39.67 10.74
C MET A 86 -6.06 -40.49 11.54
N TYR A 87 -7.35 -40.34 11.26
CA TYR A 87 -8.39 -41.09 11.98
C TYR A 87 -9.63 -41.28 11.09
N ALA A 88 -10.47 -42.25 11.49
CA ALA A 88 -11.72 -42.53 10.80
C ALA A 88 -12.90 -41.97 11.61
N VAL A 89 -13.91 -41.50 10.90
CA VAL A 89 -15.22 -41.17 11.46
C VAL A 89 -16.31 -41.90 10.69
N ASN A 90 -17.38 -42.34 11.40
CA ASN A 90 -18.55 -42.97 10.78
C ASN A 90 -19.65 -41.91 10.66
N ILE A 91 -20.11 -41.71 9.43
CA ILE A 91 -21.18 -40.78 9.07
C ILE A 91 -22.12 -41.54 8.12
N GLU A 92 -23.41 -41.59 8.45
CA GLU A 92 -24.42 -42.28 7.63
C GLU A 92 -24.07 -43.75 7.35
N ASP A 93 -23.55 -44.45 8.36
CA ASP A 93 -23.07 -45.84 8.26
C ASP A 93 -21.92 -46.05 7.27
N LYS A 94 -21.24 -44.98 6.87
CA LYS A 94 -20.06 -45.01 5.99
C LYS A 94 -18.85 -44.47 6.69
N THR A 95 -17.68 -44.99 6.35
CA THR A 95 -16.40 -44.57 6.92
C THR A 95 -15.77 -43.48 6.09
N VAL A 96 -15.48 -42.34 6.72
CA VAL A 96 -14.68 -41.25 6.15
C VAL A 96 -13.34 -41.19 6.87
N TRP A 97 -12.27 -41.24 6.11
CA TRP A 97 -10.92 -41.06 6.66
C TRP A 97 -10.53 -39.59 6.65
N VAL A 98 -10.00 -39.13 7.76
CA VAL A 98 -9.62 -37.74 7.99
C VAL A 98 -8.11 -37.66 8.14
N ILE A 99 -7.49 -36.78 7.37
CA ILE A 99 -6.12 -36.34 7.60
C ILE A 99 -6.21 -34.90 8.11
N ASP A 100 -5.92 -34.72 9.38
CA ASP A 100 -5.91 -33.41 10.06
C ASP A 100 -4.51 -32.82 9.98
N VAL A 101 -4.36 -31.78 9.16
CA VAL A 101 -3.10 -31.13 8.89
C VAL A 101 -3.00 -29.84 9.72
N PRO A 102 -2.01 -29.73 10.62
CA PRO A 102 -1.83 -28.50 11.38
C PRO A 102 -1.31 -27.37 10.49
N SER A 103 -1.58 -26.13 10.88
CA SER A 103 -0.80 -25.00 10.40
C SER A 103 0.65 -25.17 10.84
N GLY A 104 1.56 -25.30 9.90
CA GLY A 104 2.94 -25.59 10.22
C GLY A 104 3.64 -24.46 10.99
N LYS A 105 4.41 -24.82 12.00
CA LYS A 105 5.17 -23.85 12.83
C LYS A 105 6.46 -23.40 12.15
N ASP A 106 7.03 -24.25 11.31
CA ASP A 106 8.36 -24.06 10.70
C ASP A 106 8.29 -23.79 9.19
N LYS A 107 7.26 -23.05 8.78
CA LYS A 107 7.12 -22.63 7.37
C LYS A 107 8.38 -21.90 6.87
N PRO A 108 8.75 -22.12 5.60
CA PRO A 108 8.07 -22.88 4.55
C PRO A 108 8.37 -24.39 4.64
N TYR A 109 7.37 -25.18 4.24
CA TYR A 109 7.50 -26.63 4.04
C TYR A 109 7.68 -26.93 2.57
N ILE A 110 8.55 -27.88 2.28
CA ILE A 110 8.77 -28.38 0.92
C ILE A 110 8.46 -29.87 0.82
N PHE A 111 7.98 -30.28 -0.32
CA PHE A 111 7.78 -31.66 -0.69
C PHE A 111 8.30 -31.90 -2.10
N SER A 112 9.13 -32.92 -2.27
CA SER A 112 9.72 -33.25 -3.57
C SER A 112 10.40 -32.06 -4.27
N GLY A 113 11.12 -31.25 -3.50
CA GLY A 113 11.85 -30.09 -4.01
C GLY A 113 10.97 -28.89 -4.38
N SER A 114 9.72 -28.86 -3.98
CA SER A 114 8.78 -27.81 -4.34
C SER A 114 8.00 -27.30 -3.14
N ILE A 115 7.58 -26.04 -3.23
CA ILE A 115 6.70 -25.39 -2.25
C ILE A 115 5.29 -25.41 -2.82
N PHE A 116 4.37 -26.00 -2.07
CA PHE A 116 2.95 -26.03 -2.39
C PHE A 116 2.20 -25.10 -1.45
N VAL A 117 1.28 -24.30 -1.98
CA VAL A 117 0.46 -23.36 -1.21
C VAL A 117 -1.01 -23.50 -1.58
N ARG A 118 -1.89 -23.09 -0.68
CA ARG A 118 -3.34 -23.04 -0.93
C ARG A 118 -3.71 -21.70 -1.57
N GLU A 119 -4.45 -21.76 -2.65
CA GLU A 119 -5.06 -20.62 -3.31
C GLU A 119 -6.55 -20.89 -3.49
N GLY A 120 -7.36 -20.29 -2.61
CA GLY A 120 -8.78 -20.65 -2.50
C GLY A 120 -8.95 -22.13 -2.14
N ALA A 121 -9.71 -22.87 -2.95
CA ALA A 121 -9.93 -24.30 -2.78
C ALA A 121 -8.90 -25.18 -3.50
N ASN A 122 -7.84 -24.60 -4.05
CA ASN A 122 -6.84 -25.33 -4.83
C ASN A 122 -5.47 -25.28 -4.18
N SER A 123 -4.69 -26.34 -4.42
CA SER A 123 -3.27 -26.35 -4.08
C SER A 123 -2.43 -26.07 -5.33
N GLN A 124 -1.48 -25.16 -5.19
CA GLN A 124 -0.62 -24.74 -6.29
C GLN A 124 0.85 -24.82 -5.89
N LYS A 125 1.68 -25.09 -6.88
CA LYS A 125 3.12 -25.07 -6.75
C LYS A 125 3.64 -23.67 -7.05
N LEU A 126 4.50 -23.15 -6.19
CA LEU A 126 5.22 -21.89 -6.48
C LEU A 126 6.19 -22.13 -7.64
N ARG A 127 6.16 -21.26 -8.64
CA ARG A 127 6.90 -21.46 -9.90
C ARG A 127 7.92 -20.38 -10.20
N THR A 128 7.70 -19.16 -9.73
CA THR A 128 8.58 -18.02 -9.99
C THR A 128 9.46 -17.69 -8.79
N VAL A 129 10.60 -17.06 -9.07
CA VAL A 129 11.49 -16.57 -8.01
C VAL A 129 10.78 -15.52 -7.14
N GLU A 130 9.95 -14.68 -7.75
CA GLU A 130 9.18 -13.65 -7.07
C GLU A 130 8.15 -14.24 -6.10
N GLU A 131 7.41 -15.27 -6.53
CA GLU A 131 6.46 -16.00 -5.68
C GLU A 131 7.18 -16.67 -4.48
N MET A 132 8.30 -17.33 -4.74
CA MET A 132 9.10 -17.98 -3.69
C MET A 132 9.65 -16.95 -2.70
N ARG A 133 10.20 -15.85 -3.20
CA ARG A 133 10.71 -14.76 -2.35
C ARG A 133 9.62 -14.18 -1.47
N SER A 134 8.47 -13.86 -2.04
CA SER A 134 7.32 -13.33 -1.31
C SER A 134 6.86 -14.29 -0.23
N PHE A 135 6.83 -15.58 -0.53
CA PHE A 135 6.45 -16.59 0.45
C PHE A 135 7.47 -16.72 1.59
N PHE A 136 8.78 -16.68 1.29
CA PHE A 136 9.84 -16.67 2.32
C PHE A 136 9.78 -15.40 3.19
N GLN A 137 9.47 -14.26 2.60
CA GLN A 137 9.25 -13.01 3.35
C GLN A 137 8.03 -13.13 4.28
N GLU A 138 6.93 -13.65 3.76
CA GLU A 138 5.71 -13.92 4.56
C GLU A 138 5.98 -14.87 5.72
N CYS A 139 6.83 -15.86 5.53
CA CYS A 139 7.25 -16.80 6.58
C CYS A 139 8.35 -16.24 7.52
N ASN A 140 8.75 -14.99 7.39
CA ASN A 140 9.82 -14.35 8.14
C ASN A 140 11.19 -15.05 8.00
N LYS A 141 11.53 -15.51 6.81
CA LYS A 141 12.79 -16.22 6.55
C LYS A 141 13.85 -15.41 5.80
N ILE A 142 13.41 -14.43 4.98
CA ILE A 142 14.33 -13.51 4.28
C ILE A 142 13.81 -12.07 4.34
N PHE A 143 14.74 -11.13 4.54
CA PHE A 143 14.46 -9.70 4.55
C PHE A 143 15.56 -8.95 3.85
N PHE A 144 15.21 -8.09 2.90
CA PHE A 144 16.19 -7.27 2.18
C PHE A 144 16.99 -6.39 3.12
N ASP A 145 16.34 -5.77 4.10
CA ASP A 145 17.00 -4.86 5.05
C ASP A 145 17.93 -5.54 6.04
N ALA A 146 17.87 -6.87 6.16
CA ALA A 146 18.75 -7.66 7.02
C ALA A 146 19.95 -8.25 6.28
N ILE A 147 20.02 -8.12 4.96
CA ILE A 147 21.16 -8.62 4.15
C ILE A 147 22.44 -7.86 4.51
N PRO A 148 23.57 -8.56 4.67
CA PRO A 148 24.86 -7.90 4.91
C PRO A 148 25.21 -6.89 3.81
N CYS A 149 25.61 -5.70 4.20
CA CYS A 149 25.99 -4.60 3.33
C CYS A 149 27.49 -4.33 3.48
N SER A 150 28.33 -5.10 2.81
CA SER A 150 29.79 -5.10 3.01
C SER A 150 30.47 -3.78 2.59
N TRP A 151 29.86 -2.99 1.71
CA TRP A 151 30.39 -1.71 1.25
C TRP A 151 30.09 -0.54 2.19
N PHE A 152 29.25 -0.74 3.22
CA PHE A 152 28.83 0.32 4.14
C PHE A 152 29.48 0.15 5.51
N ASN A 153 30.16 1.21 5.96
CA ASN A 153 30.64 1.34 7.33
C ASN A 153 29.92 2.52 7.99
N ILE A 154 29.09 2.25 8.97
CA ILE A 154 28.25 3.27 9.61
C ILE A 154 29.07 4.38 10.29
N TYR A 155 30.29 4.09 10.73
CA TYR A 155 31.13 5.07 11.42
C TYR A 155 31.79 6.07 10.48
N THR A 156 31.97 5.73 9.20
CA THR A 156 32.61 6.57 8.19
C THR A 156 31.67 7.03 7.09
N ASP A 157 30.66 6.22 6.76
CA ASP A 157 29.80 6.43 5.59
C ASP A 157 28.40 6.95 5.95
N ALA A 158 28.07 7.03 7.24
CA ALA A 158 26.77 7.55 7.68
C ALA A 158 26.67 9.05 7.50
N ASP A 159 25.46 9.50 7.19
CA ASP A 159 25.09 10.91 7.23
C ASP A 159 24.92 11.37 8.68
N GLU A 160 25.68 12.37 9.07
CA GLU A 160 25.66 12.88 10.45
C GLU A 160 24.29 13.48 10.83
N GLN A 161 23.63 14.13 9.88
CA GLN A 161 22.31 14.70 10.12
C GLN A 161 21.26 13.61 10.32
N ALA A 162 21.35 12.51 9.56
CA ALA A 162 20.45 11.36 9.74
C ALA A 162 20.57 10.75 11.13
N ILE A 163 21.79 10.65 11.66
CA ILE A 163 22.01 10.17 13.03
C ILE A 163 21.45 11.13 14.05
N LYS A 164 21.68 12.44 13.88
CA LYS A 164 21.13 13.48 14.78
C LYS A 164 19.60 13.48 14.78
N ASP A 165 18.98 13.41 13.62
CA ASP A 165 17.53 13.35 13.47
C ASP A 165 16.95 12.12 14.16
N PHE A 166 17.58 10.97 13.98
CA PHE A 166 17.16 9.74 14.65
C PHE A 166 17.23 9.88 16.17
N ARG A 167 18.35 10.38 16.69
CA ARG A 167 18.53 10.58 18.14
C ARG A 167 17.49 11.52 18.72
N THR A 168 17.18 12.59 18.01
CA THR A 168 16.20 13.60 18.43
C THR A 168 14.78 13.03 18.42
N GLU A 169 14.37 12.44 17.31
CA GLU A 169 13.01 11.91 17.15
C GLU A 169 12.76 10.67 18.01
N ALA A 170 13.77 9.84 18.22
CA ALA A 170 13.68 8.70 19.13
C ALA A 170 13.84 9.08 20.62
N LYS A 171 14.08 10.36 20.90
CA LYS A 171 14.26 10.89 22.26
C LYS A 171 15.33 10.17 23.06
N LEU A 172 16.47 9.90 22.40
CA LEU A 172 17.60 9.23 23.02
C LEU A 172 18.41 10.19 23.90
N SER A 173 18.99 9.66 24.99
CA SER A 173 19.83 10.46 25.87
C SER A 173 21.09 10.95 25.14
N PRO A 174 21.44 12.27 25.27
CA PRO A 174 22.67 12.81 24.69
C PRO A 174 23.94 12.12 25.19
N SER A 175 23.91 11.49 26.34
CA SER A 175 25.05 10.79 26.93
C SER A 175 25.30 9.40 26.35
N THR A 176 24.36 8.83 25.61
CA THR A 176 24.52 7.49 25.00
C THR A 176 25.38 7.61 23.74
N ALA A 177 26.46 6.85 23.68
CA ALA A 177 27.35 6.82 22.53
C ALA A 177 26.65 6.20 21.29
N ASN A 178 27.00 6.67 20.10
CA ASN A 178 26.47 6.13 18.83
C ASN A 178 26.70 4.63 18.71
N LYS A 179 27.88 4.14 19.12
CA LYS A 179 28.17 2.71 19.10
C LYS A 179 27.14 1.88 19.85
N GLN A 180 26.76 2.32 21.05
CA GLN A 180 25.76 1.65 21.87
C GLN A 180 24.38 1.70 21.21
N ILE A 181 24.03 2.84 20.62
CA ILE A 181 22.76 3.01 19.89
C ILE A 181 22.69 2.04 18.71
N PHE A 182 23.74 1.96 17.91
CA PHE A 182 23.76 1.09 16.73
C PHE A 182 23.69 -0.39 17.09
N GLU A 183 24.35 -0.79 18.16
CA GLU A 183 24.26 -2.16 18.68
C GLU A 183 22.84 -2.48 19.19
N ASN A 184 22.23 -1.57 19.93
CA ASN A 184 20.86 -1.71 20.46
C ASN A 184 19.80 -1.77 19.35
N LEU A 185 20.07 -1.14 18.22
CA LEU A 185 19.18 -1.13 17.04
C LEU A 185 19.38 -2.37 16.16
N GLU A 186 20.31 -3.23 16.49
CA GLU A 186 20.61 -4.46 15.72
C GLU A 186 20.97 -4.18 14.25
N LEU A 187 21.74 -3.12 14.03
CA LEU A 187 22.15 -2.69 12.68
C LEU A 187 23.21 -3.58 12.04
N PHE A 188 23.80 -4.49 12.82
CA PHE A 188 24.87 -5.38 12.38
C PHE A 188 24.43 -6.84 12.37
N THR A 189 24.99 -7.61 11.45
CA THR A 189 24.89 -9.08 11.47
C THR A 189 25.72 -9.66 12.63
N ASP A 190 25.55 -10.95 12.90
CA ASP A 190 26.34 -11.66 13.93
C ASP A 190 27.86 -11.57 13.67
N LYS A 191 28.26 -11.38 12.43
CA LYS A 191 29.66 -11.18 12.03
C LYS A 191 30.12 -9.72 12.09
N GLY A 192 29.30 -8.82 12.58
CA GLY A 192 29.64 -7.39 12.71
C GLY A 192 29.56 -6.58 11.41
N VAL A 193 28.92 -7.10 10.38
CA VAL A 193 28.70 -6.38 9.11
C VAL A 193 27.41 -5.61 9.18
N ALA A 194 27.41 -4.34 8.76
CA ALA A 194 26.20 -3.54 8.68
C ALA A 194 25.18 -4.15 7.72
N LYS A 195 23.91 -4.04 8.07
CA LYS A 195 22.80 -4.50 7.23
C LYS A 195 22.40 -3.48 6.18
N ASN A 196 21.76 -3.91 5.10
CA ASN A 196 21.22 -3.00 4.06
C ASN A 196 20.30 -1.92 4.65
N GLY A 197 19.45 -2.26 5.62
CA GLY A 197 18.58 -1.31 6.29
C GLY A 197 19.35 -0.18 6.98
N ALA A 198 20.49 -0.48 7.58
CA ALA A 198 21.37 0.53 8.18
C ALA A 198 21.94 1.47 7.10
N ALA A 199 22.37 0.92 5.98
CA ALA A 199 22.88 1.71 4.86
C ALA A 199 21.83 2.61 4.23
N MET A 200 20.62 2.11 4.03
CA MET A 200 19.49 2.89 3.47
C MET A 200 19.01 3.97 4.44
N PHE A 201 18.98 3.67 5.73
CA PHE A 201 18.44 4.60 6.72
C PHE A 201 19.43 5.69 7.13
N PHE A 202 20.71 5.38 7.19
CA PHE A 202 21.75 6.27 7.69
C PHE A 202 22.83 6.67 6.67
N GLY A 203 22.93 5.99 5.53
CA GLY A 203 23.96 6.28 4.55
C GLY A 203 23.77 7.64 3.85
N LYS A 204 24.88 8.29 3.46
CA LYS A 204 24.86 9.58 2.77
C LYS A 204 24.17 9.54 1.43
N GLN A 205 24.47 8.55 0.61
CA GLN A 205 23.95 8.38 -0.74
C GLN A 205 23.67 6.90 -1.02
N PRO A 206 22.68 6.29 -0.32
CA PRO A 206 22.38 4.88 -0.50
C PRO A 206 21.92 4.55 -1.93
N GLU A 207 21.36 5.51 -2.65
CA GLU A 207 20.92 5.38 -4.04
C GLU A 207 22.05 5.08 -5.03
N ARG A 208 23.29 5.29 -4.67
CA ARG A 208 24.44 4.87 -5.51
C ARG A 208 24.53 3.35 -5.64
N LYS A 209 24.11 2.63 -4.62
CA LYS A 209 24.11 1.15 -4.57
C LYS A 209 22.71 0.57 -4.69
N PHE A 210 21.70 1.32 -4.26
CA PHE A 210 20.30 1.00 -4.38
C PHE A 210 19.56 2.10 -5.18
N PRO A 211 19.75 2.17 -6.51
CA PRO A 211 19.22 3.27 -7.33
C PRO A 211 17.70 3.42 -7.26
N HIS A 212 17.01 2.33 -6.95
CA HIS A 212 15.55 2.27 -6.80
C HIS A 212 15.07 2.72 -5.43
N ALA A 213 15.95 2.84 -4.43
CA ALA A 213 15.60 3.27 -3.06
C ALA A 213 15.53 4.80 -2.97
N VAL A 214 14.71 5.40 -3.80
CA VAL A 214 14.45 6.84 -3.89
C VAL A 214 12.94 7.10 -3.89
N THR A 215 12.55 8.34 -3.63
CA THR A 215 11.16 8.80 -3.68
C THR A 215 11.02 9.84 -4.77
N ARG A 216 10.14 9.59 -5.74
CA ARG A 216 9.86 10.49 -6.86
C ARG A 216 8.53 11.18 -6.65
N CYS A 217 8.53 12.50 -6.78
CA CYS A 217 7.36 13.35 -6.64
C CYS A 217 7.08 14.04 -7.96
N ILE A 218 5.88 13.86 -8.51
CA ILE A 218 5.49 14.37 -9.82
C ILE A 218 4.20 15.13 -9.71
N LEU A 219 4.18 16.36 -10.22
CA LEU A 219 2.99 17.15 -10.39
C LEU A 219 2.56 17.11 -11.86
N PHE A 220 1.36 16.59 -12.11
CA PHE A 220 0.75 16.56 -13.43
C PHE A 220 -0.25 17.70 -13.60
N LYS A 221 -0.37 18.19 -14.84
CA LYS A 221 -1.48 19.03 -15.26
C LYS A 221 -2.65 18.16 -15.70
N GLY A 222 -3.84 18.44 -15.18
CA GLY A 222 -5.02 17.65 -15.48
C GLY A 222 -5.12 16.38 -14.65
N THR A 223 -5.84 15.39 -15.16
CA THR A 223 -6.17 14.15 -14.44
C THR A 223 -5.42 12.92 -14.96
N THR A 224 -4.56 13.11 -15.96
CA THR A 224 -3.79 12.06 -16.63
C THR A 224 -2.29 12.35 -16.57
N LYS A 225 -1.47 11.34 -16.85
CA LYS A 225 0.00 11.45 -16.83
C LYS A 225 0.60 12.01 -18.13
N VAL A 226 -0.12 12.88 -18.82
CA VAL A 226 0.31 13.41 -20.13
C VAL A 226 1.24 14.60 -20.00
N TYR A 227 0.93 15.53 -19.11
CA TYR A 227 1.69 16.77 -18.94
C TYR A 227 2.26 16.88 -17.53
N ILE A 228 3.59 16.94 -17.44
CA ILE A 228 4.33 17.08 -16.19
C ILE A 228 4.62 18.57 -15.95
N ILE A 229 4.25 19.09 -14.79
CA ILE A 229 4.56 20.46 -14.34
C ILE A 229 5.83 20.48 -13.50
N ASP A 230 6.01 19.49 -12.61
CA ASP A 230 7.18 19.35 -11.75
C ASP A 230 7.51 17.87 -11.56
N ASP A 231 8.80 17.55 -11.50
CA ASP A 231 9.31 16.20 -11.34
C ASP A 231 10.60 16.25 -10.52
N LYS A 232 10.52 15.76 -9.30
CA LYS A 232 11.65 15.72 -8.35
C LYS A 232 11.89 14.30 -7.87
N THR A 233 13.14 13.91 -7.83
CA THR A 233 13.57 12.65 -7.22
C THR A 233 14.41 12.95 -5.99
N PHE A 234 14.01 12.40 -4.85
CA PHE A 234 14.68 12.56 -3.57
C PHE A 234 15.41 11.27 -3.20
N GLY A 235 16.70 11.34 -3.05
CA GLY A 235 17.57 10.28 -2.54
C GLY A 235 18.01 10.58 -1.10
N GLY A 236 19.09 9.93 -0.70
CA GLY A 236 19.65 10.07 0.63
C GLY A 236 19.01 9.14 1.66
N PRO A 237 19.30 9.36 2.95
CA PRO A 237 18.70 8.58 4.04
C PRO A 237 17.18 8.57 3.98
N LEU A 238 16.56 7.45 4.34
CA LEU A 238 15.10 7.29 4.18
C LEU A 238 14.27 8.34 4.92
N TYR A 239 14.67 8.72 6.12
CA TYR A 239 13.98 9.78 6.85
C TYR A 239 14.09 11.14 6.13
N GLN A 240 15.22 11.43 5.51
CA GLN A 240 15.37 12.65 4.71
C GLN A 240 14.50 12.62 3.46
N GLN A 241 14.34 11.49 2.81
CA GLN A 241 13.38 11.33 1.70
C GLN A 241 11.95 11.65 2.16
N TYR A 242 11.57 11.15 3.33
CA TYR A 242 10.28 11.48 3.95
C TYR A 242 10.12 12.99 4.17
N LEU A 243 11.10 13.66 4.76
CA LEU A 243 11.04 15.10 5.00
C LEU A 243 10.94 15.90 3.71
N GLN A 244 11.72 15.54 2.69
CA GLN A 244 11.72 16.21 1.39
C GLN A 244 10.41 15.97 0.63
N ALA A 245 9.85 14.78 0.68
CA ALA A 245 8.56 14.47 0.08
C ALA A 245 7.43 15.25 0.75
N MET A 246 7.43 15.35 2.07
CA MET A 246 6.46 16.16 2.82
C MET A 246 6.58 17.65 2.48
N ALA A 247 7.79 18.19 2.42
CA ALA A 247 8.02 19.57 2.03
C ALA A 247 7.55 19.85 0.60
N TRP A 248 7.77 18.91 -0.32
CA TRP A 248 7.28 19.02 -1.70
C TRP A 248 5.75 19.04 -1.74
N LEU A 249 5.09 18.13 -1.01
CA LEU A 249 3.62 18.11 -0.92
C LEU A 249 3.06 19.41 -0.35
N GLU A 250 3.64 19.90 0.75
CA GLU A 250 3.23 21.17 1.36
C GLU A 250 3.39 22.35 0.41
N SER A 251 4.40 22.32 -0.47
CA SER A 251 4.61 23.37 -1.48
C SER A 251 3.60 23.32 -2.63
N LYS A 252 2.92 22.20 -2.85
CA LYS A 252 1.98 21.98 -3.96
C LYS A 252 0.52 21.95 -3.52
N LEU A 253 0.25 21.54 -2.29
CA LEU A 253 -1.10 21.48 -1.73
C LEU A 253 -1.63 22.89 -1.43
N GLN A 254 -2.94 23.02 -1.50
CA GLN A 254 -3.64 24.23 -1.12
C GLN A 254 -3.83 24.30 0.41
N VAL A 255 -3.61 25.47 0.95
CA VAL A 255 -3.84 25.76 2.37
C VAL A 255 -4.73 27.00 2.50
N ALA A 256 -5.79 26.90 3.31
CA ALA A 256 -6.61 28.02 3.72
C ALA A 256 -6.26 28.42 5.14
N TYR A 257 -6.48 29.70 5.45
CA TYR A 257 -6.25 30.23 6.79
C TYR A 257 -7.57 30.64 7.41
N LYS A 258 -7.92 30.04 8.56
CA LYS A 258 -9.05 30.47 9.36
C LYS A 258 -8.58 31.53 10.34
N ILE A 259 -9.22 32.69 10.31
CA ILE A 259 -8.94 33.81 11.22
C ILE A 259 -10.16 33.95 12.13
N GLU A 260 -10.03 33.57 13.39
CA GLU A 260 -11.04 33.76 14.42
C GLU A 260 -10.43 34.61 15.55
N GLY A 261 -10.91 35.84 15.72
CA GLY A 261 -10.49 36.75 16.79
C GLY A 261 -9.03 37.20 16.68
N ALA A 262 -8.39 37.45 17.82
CA ALA A 262 -7.00 37.92 17.94
C ALA A 262 -5.97 36.76 18.09
N GLY A 263 -6.38 35.54 17.91
CA GLY A 263 -5.52 34.35 18.03
C GLY A 263 -4.63 34.09 16.82
N PRO A 264 -3.72 33.10 16.89
CA PRO A 264 -2.92 32.68 15.75
C PRO A 264 -3.81 32.14 14.62
N ARG A 265 -3.37 32.31 13.36
CA ARG A 265 -4.05 31.79 12.19
C ARG A 265 -4.03 30.26 12.21
N GLU A 266 -5.18 29.62 12.01
CA GLU A 266 -5.29 28.19 11.85
C GLU A 266 -5.12 27.84 10.35
N GLU A 267 -4.18 26.95 10.06
CA GLU A 267 -3.96 26.43 8.71
C GLU A 267 -4.90 25.26 8.44
N ILE A 268 -5.68 25.36 7.38
CA ILE A 268 -6.58 24.28 6.92
C ILE A 268 -6.09 23.80 5.56
N TRP A 269 -5.44 22.65 5.55
CA TRP A 269 -4.97 22.01 4.35
C TRP A 269 -6.12 21.37 3.56
N GLU A 270 -6.07 21.43 2.25
CA GLU A 270 -7.08 20.79 1.38
C GLU A 270 -7.21 19.28 1.64
N ILE A 271 -6.12 18.64 2.00
CA ILE A 271 -6.05 17.26 2.49
C ILE A 271 -5.20 17.29 3.76
N PRO A 272 -5.62 16.64 4.85
CA PRO A 272 -4.85 16.62 6.09
C PRO A 272 -3.44 16.09 5.87
N LEU A 273 -2.42 16.80 6.34
CA LEU A 273 -1.02 16.38 6.17
C LEU A 273 -0.71 15.05 6.84
N THR A 274 -1.46 14.70 7.88
CA THR A 274 -1.30 13.44 8.62
C THR A 274 -1.50 12.21 7.74
N VAL A 275 -2.38 12.26 6.74
CA VAL A 275 -2.59 11.13 5.82
C VAL A 275 -1.37 10.89 4.93
N PHE A 276 -0.69 11.96 4.51
CA PHE A 276 0.53 11.85 3.71
C PHE A 276 1.72 11.36 4.55
N LYS A 277 1.84 11.81 5.79
CA LYS A 277 2.84 11.31 6.73
C LYS A 277 2.72 9.81 6.89
N GLU A 278 1.51 9.32 7.15
CA GLU A 278 1.23 7.90 7.28
C GLU A 278 1.52 7.14 5.97
N ALA A 279 1.02 7.64 4.85
CA ALA A 279 1.18 6.99 3.54
C ALA A 279 2.65 6.89 3.10
N ILE A 280 3.46 7.92 3.32
CA ILE A 280 4.87 7.94 2.93
C ILE A 280 5.70 7.01 3.82
N ILE A 281 5.50 7.05 5.13
CA ILE A 281 6.20 6.15 6.06
C ILE A 281 5.82 4.70 5.76
N ASN A 282 4.56 4.42 5.50
CA ASN A 282 4.11 3.08 5.10
C ASN A 282 4.77 2.63 3.78
N ALA A 283 4.86 3.52 2.80
CA ALA A 283 5.52 3.21 1.53
C ALA A 283 7.01 2.88 1.72
N LEU A 284 7.75 3.67 2.51
CA LEU A 284 9.16 3.44 2.83
C LEU A 284 9.38 2.14 3.62
N SER A 285 8.46 1.83 4.53
CA SER A 285 8.55 0.66 5.41
C SER A 285 8.13 -0.64 4.74
N HIS A 286 7.18 -0.60 3.80
CA HIS A 286 6.54 -1.80 3.26
C HIS A 286 6.87 -2.09 1.80
N ARG A 287 7.57 -1.19 1.07
CA ARG A 287 7.94 -1.45 -0.30
C ARG A 287 8.80 -2.71 -0.42
N ASP A 288 8.70 -3.37 -1.56
CA ASP A 288 9.61 -4.45 -1.92
C ASP A 288 10.93 -3.88 -2.46
N TYR A 289 12.00 -3.91 -1.66
CA TYR A 289 13.33 -3.44 -2.08
C TYR A 289 14.07 -4.42 -3.00
N TYR A 290 13.58 -5.64 -3.17
CA TYR A 290 14.07 -6.54 -4.21
C TYR A 290 13.58 -6.12 -5.59
N GLU A 291 12.46 -5.38 -5.68
CA GLU A 291 11.97 -4.83 -6.93
C GLU A 291 12.77 -3.60 -7.32
N GLN A 292 13.61 -3.74 -8.34
CA GLN A 292 14.52 -2.69 -8.81
C GLN A 292 13.95 -1.88 -9.98
N GLY A 293 12.86 -2.33 -10.57
CA GLY A 293 12.24 -1.70 -11.74
C GLY A 293 11.34 -0.52 -11.43
N ALA A 294 11.04 -0.25 -10.17
CA ALA A 294 10.15 0.81 -9.75
C ALA A 294 10.59 1.49 -8.45
N THR A 295 10.20 2.75 -8.29
CA THR A 295 10.47 3.55 -7.10
C THR A 295 9.18 3.86 -6.36
N ILE A 296 9.29 4.39 -5.13
CA ILE A 296 8.16 5.05 -4.48
C ILE A 296 7.82 6.31 -5.28
N THR A 297 6.56 6.49 -5.60
CA THR A 297 6.07 7.66 -6.32
C THR A 297 4.95 8.36 -5.56
N ILE A 298 5.03 9.69 -5.58
CA ILE A 298 3.95 10.57 -5.12
C ILE A 298 3.53 11.38 -6.35
N GLU A 299 2.33 11.12 -6.83
CA GLU A 299 1.81 11.72 -8.05
C GLU A 299 0.61 12.59 -7.71
N MET A 300 0.72 13.87 -8.01
CA MET A 300 -0.35 14.84 -7.77
C MET A 300 -1.02 15.23 -9.09
N PHE A 301 -2.32 15.05 -9.15
CA PHE A 301 -3.20 15.44 -10.26
C PHE A 301 -4.13 16.54 -9.80
N ASP A 302 -4.92 17.09 -10.72
CA ASP A 302 -5.91 18.12 -10.39
C ASP A 302 -6.98 17.61 -9.40
N ASP A 303 -7.33 16.32 -9.47
CA ASP A 303 -8.44 15.71 -8.73
C ASP A 303 -8.00 14.77 -7.59
N ARG A 304 -6.71 14.44 -7.49
CA ARG A 304 -6.22 13.46 -6.51
C ARG A 304 -4.72 13.51 -6.29
N VAL A 305 -4.29 12.88 -5.21
CA VAL A 305 -2.88 12.56 -4.95
C VAL A 305 -2.77 11.04 -4.75
N GLU A 306 -1.82 10.42 -5.43
CA GLU A 306 -1.53 9.00 -5.33
C GLU A 306 -0.16 8.78 -4.72
N VAL A 307 -0.08 7.90 -3.72
CA VAL A 307 1.18 7.43 -3.13
C VAL A 307 1.32 5.95 -3.43
N SER A 308 2.35 5.57 -4.16
CA SER A 308 2.55 4.20 -4.63
C SER A 308 3.92 3.66 -4.26
N ASN A 309 3.96 2.38 -3.93
CA ASN A 309 5.23 1.68 -3.73
C ASN A 309 5.22 0.31 -4.43
N PRO A 310 6.40 -0.17 -4.88
CA PRO A 310 6.53 -1.51 -5.42
C PRO A 310 6.20 -2.59 -4.40
N GLY A 311 5.65 -3.69 -4.87
CA GLY A 311 5.19 -4.82 -4.07
C GLY A 311 3.75 -4.63 -3.63
N GLY A 312 2.88 -5.56 -4.01
CA GLY A 312 1.52 -5.65 -3.52
C GLY A 312 1.49 -6.08 -2.05
N LEU A 313 0.30 -6.30 -1.52
CA LEU A 313 0.14 -6.80 -0.16
C LEU A 313 0.71 -8.22 -0.04
N LEU A 314 1.38 -8.50 1.08
CA LEU A 314 1.67 -9.88 1.46
C LEU A 314 0.33 -10.61 1.68
N PRO A 315 0.22 -11.90 1.30
CA PRO A 315 -1.05 -12.63 1.38
C PRO A 315 -1.71 -12.62 2.76
N ILE A 316 -0.92 -12.68 3.83
CA ILE A 316 -1.44 -12.62 5.19
C ILE A 316 -2.09 -11.26 5.50
N VAL A 317 -1.58 -10.18 4.94
CA VAL A 317 -2.15 -8.82 5.09
C VAL A 317 -3.37 -8.66 4.20
N ALA A 318 -3.37 -9.25 3.01
CA ALA A 318 -4.48 -9.18 2.06
C ALA A 318 -5.77 -9.82 2.61
N LYS A 319 -5.66 -10.88 3.42
CA LYS A 319 -6.81 -11.55 4.05
C LYS A 319 -7.56 -10.68 5.05
N ASP A 320 -6.88 -9.75 5.69
CA ASP A 320 -7.44 -8.89 6.74
C ASP A 320 -6.90 -7.46 6.58
N PHE A 321 -7.15 -6.91 5.38
CA PHE A 321 -6.65 -5.61 4.99
C PHE A 321 -7.12 -4.50 5.93
N GLY A 322 -6.18 -3.70 6.41
CA GLY A 322 -6.43 -2.61 7.35
C GLY A 322 -6.43 -3.02 8.82
N HIS A 323 -6.43 -4.31 9.15
CA HIS A 323 -6.46 -4.83 10.52
C HIS A 323 -5.23 -5.65 10.90
N LYS A 324 -4.48 -6.17 9.92
CA LYS A 324 -3.20 -6.86 10.13
C LYS A 324 -2.07 -6.08 9.50
N SER A 325 -0.93 -6.09 10.17
CA SER A 325 0.30 -5.48 9.70
C SER A 325 1.42 -6.51 9.67
N MET A 326 2.08 -6.58 8.54
CA MET A 326 3.31 -7.35 8.37
C MET A 326 4.18 -6.58 7.38
N THR A 327 5.46 -6.44 7.67
CA THR A 327 6.37 -5.69 6.82
C THR A 327 7.41 -6.60 6.16
N ARG A 328 7.78 -6.27 4.91
CA ARG A 328 8.95 -6.85 4.24
C ARG A 328 10.27 -6.35 4.83
N ASN A 329 10.25 -5.24 5.56
CA ASN A 329 11.44 -4.53 6.03
C ASN A 329 11.35 -4.27 7.54
N PRO A 330 11.48 -5.30 8.38
CA PRO A 330 11.30 -5.15 9.83
C PRO A 330 12.32 -4.24 10.49
N LEU A 331 13.56 -4.17 10.00
CA LEU A 331 14.57 -3.26 10.53
C LEU A 331 14.17 -1.80 10.24
N ILE A 332 13.86 -1.47 8.99
CA ILE A 332 13.43 -0.11 8.58
C ILE A 332 12.15 0.29 9.32
N PHE A 333 11.16 -0.59 9.37
CA PHE A 333 9.92 -0.34 10.10
C PHE A 333 10.18 -0.10 11.58
N GLY A 334 11.06 -0.89 12.20
CA GLY A 334 11.47 -0.74 13.59
C GLY A 334 12.16 0.60 13.87
N LEU A 335 12.99 1.08 12.94
CA LEU A 335 13.65 2.38 13.06
C LEU A 335 12.63 3.53 13.01
N PHE A 336 11.68 3.51 12.09
CA PHE A 336 10.60 4.50 12.06
C PHE A 336 9.69 4.44 13.30
N THR A 337 9.44 3.24 13.82
CA THR A 337 8.70 3.07 15.08
C THR A 337 9.42 3.72 16.25
N ARG A 338 10.73 3.56 16.33
CA ARG A 338 11.57 4.20 17.36
C ARG A 338 11.57 5.72 17.25
N MET A 339 11.41 6.26 16.06
CA MET A 339 11.23 7.70 15.82
C MET A 339 9.82 8.20 16.08
N HIS A 340 8.91 7.35 16.52
CA HIS A 340 7.49 7.68 16.78
C HIS A 340 6.72 8.15 15.54
N LEU A 341 7.15 7.73 14.35
CA LEU A 341 6.51 8.10 13.07
C LEU A 341 5.47 7.08 12.61
N VAL A 342 5.53 5.87 13.13
CA VAL A 342 4.58 4.80 12.85
C VAL A 342 4.38 3.95 14.11
N GLU A 343 3.22 3.35 14.26
CA GLU A 343 2.92 2.45 15.36
C GLU A 343 3.00 0.99 14.93
N ARG A 344 3.39 0.12 15.84
CA ARG A 344 3.45 -1.34 15.60
C ARG A 344 2.08 -1.98 15.41
N VAL A 345 1.05 -1.35 15.96
CA VAL A 345 -0.33 -1.81 15.81
C VAL A 345 -0.84 -1.39 14.43
N ALA A 346 -1.60 -2.26 13.77
CA ALA A 346 -2.19 -2.01 12.45
C ALA A 346 -3.27 -0.90 12.50
N SER A 347 -2.86 0.33 12.72
CA SER A 347 -3.74 1.50 12.89
C SER A 347 -3.61 2.54 11.77
N GLY A 348 -2.63 2.38 10.86
CA GLY A 348 -2.33 3.37 9.82
C GLY A 348 -3.48 3.60 8.85
N ILE A 349 -4.07 2.54 8.30
CA ILE A 349 -5.21 2.65 7.38
C ILE A 349 -6.44 3.21 8.07
N PRO A 350 -6.88 2.70 9.23
CA PRO A 350 -7.97 3.31 9.99
C PRO A 350 -7.75 4.79 10.32
N ARG A 351 -6.52 5.19 10.66
CA ARG A 351 -6.20 6.60 10.93
C ARG A 351 -6.31 7.49 9.69
N MET A 352 -5.88 7.01 8.54
CA MET A 352 -6.07 7.75 7.27
C MET A 352 -7.55 7.90 6.94
N GLN A 353 -8.34 6.84 7.10
CA GLN A 353 -9.79 6.87 6.89
C GLN A 353 -10.48 7.87 7.83
N GLU A 354 -10.14 7.86 9.11
CA GLU A 354 -10.71 8.78 10.09
C GLU A 354 -10.32 10.24 9.81
N ALA A 355 -9.06 10.51 9.50
CA ALA A 355 -8.60 11.86 9.16
C ALA A 355 -9.30 12.44 7.93
N MET A 356 -9.53 11.63 6.90
CA MET A 356 -10.28 12.04 5.72
C MET A 356 -11.74 12.33 6.06
N LYS A 357 -12.37 11.49 6.89
CA LYS A 357 -13.74 11.66 7.35
C LYS A 357 -13.90 12.93 8.18
N GLU A 358 -13.02 13.19 9.13
CA GLU A 358 -13.03 14.41 9.94
C GLU A 358 -12.89 15.67 9.08
N ALA A 359 -12.16 15.60 7.97
CA ALA A 359 -12.01 16.68 7.01
C ALA A 359 -13.18 16.78 6.01
N ASN A 360 -14.22 15.96 6.12
CA ASN A 360 -15.32 15.84 5.17
C ASN A 360 -14.87 15.52 3.74
N LEU A 361 -13.86 14.69 3.61
CA LEU A 361 -13.30 14.23 2.35
C LEU A 361 -13.70 12.77 2.10
N PRO A 362 -13.74 12.34 0.82
CA PRO A 362 -13.94 10.93 0.51
C PRO A 362 -12.90 10.03 1.17
N GLU A 363 -13.28 8.81 1.51
CA GLU A 363 -12.34 7.82 2.04
C GLU A 363 -11.19 7.55 1.04
N PRO A 364 -9.99 7.23 1.53
CA PRO A 364 -8.89 6.82 0.68
C PRO A 364 -9.28 5.57 -0.12
N GLU A 365 -8.86 5.52 -1.38
CA GLU A 365 -8.98 4.32 -2.21
C GLU A 365 -7.66 3.56 -2.22
N PHE A 366 -7.70 2.23 -2.18
CA PHE A 366 -6.53 1.38 -2.18
C PHE A 366 -6.53 0.47 -3.40
N HIS A 367 -5.40 0.44 -4.12
CA HIS A 367 -5.15 -0.48 -5.22
C HIS A 367 -3.96 -1.35 -4.85
N THR A 368 -4.13 -2.66 -4.93
CA THR A 368 -3.18 -3.63 -4.38
C THR A 368 -2.59 -4.57 -5.42
N ASP A 369 -3.00 -4.46 -6.68
CA ASP A 369 -2.50 -5.28 -7.78
C ASP A 369 -1.15 -4.76 -8.28
N GLY A 370 -0.09 -5.54 -8.08
CA GLY A 370 1.27 -5.22 -8.47
C GLY A 370 1.93 -4.19 -7.56
N MET A 371 1.66 -2.91 -7.76
CA MET A 371 2.04 -1.84 -6.84
C MET A 371 0.94 -1.61 -5.81
N PHE A 372 1.34 -1.29 -4.60
CA PHE A 372 0.42 -0.79 -3.59
C PHE A 372 0.25 0.72 -3.77
N THR A 373 -0.99 1.15 -4.02
CA THR A 373 -1.32 2.57 -4.22
C THR A 373 -2.44 3.00 -3.30
N VAL A 374 -2.25 4.12 -2.62
CA VAL A 374 -3.32 4.82 -1.92
C VAL A 374 -3.64 6.12 -2.64
N VAL A 375 -4.94 6.36 -2.87
CA VAL A 375 -5.46 7.51 -3.59
C VAL A 375 -6.25 8.39 -2.64
N PHE A 376 -5.85 9.65 -2.55
CA PHE A 376 -6.56 10.70 -1.80
C PHE A 376 -7.20 11.67 -2.77
N LYS A 377 -8.53 11.75 -2.76
CA LYS A 377 -9.27 12.68 -3.61
C LYS A 377 -9.08 14.12 -3.16
N ARG A 378 -8.84 15.00 -4.12
CA ARG A 378 -8.85 16.45 -3.91
C ARG A 378 -10.25 16.97 -4.21
N GLN A 379 -10.81 17.75 -3.30
CA GLN A 379 -12.01 18.51 -3.59
C GLN A 379 -11.59 19.92 -3.98
N VAL A 380 -11.86 20.29 -5.21
CA VAL A 380 -11.85 21.69 -5.62
C VAL A 380 -13.08 22.32 -4.96
N LYS A 381 -12.95 22.75 -3.72
CA LYS A 381 -14.00 23.55 -3.08
C LYS A 381 -13.97 24.93 -3.73
N ASN A 382 -14.94 25.23 -4.54
CA ASN A 382 -15.29 26.62 -4.85
C ASN A 382 -15.82 27.23 -3.54
N TYR A 383 -14.93 27.82 -2.74
CA TYR A 383 -15.35 28.56 -1.56
C TYR A 383 -16.01 29.85 -2.03
N VAL A 384 -17.32 29.82 -2.16
CA VAL A 384 -18.12 31.04 -2.21
C VAL A 384 -18.19 31.59 -0.79
N THR A 385 -17.49 32.64 -0.62
CA THR A 385 -17.40 33.65 0.45
C THR A 385 -18.51 33.69 1.49
N ASN A 386 -18.14 33.45 2.73
CA ASN A 386 -18.57 34.24 3.88
C ASN A 386 -17.38 34.37 4.84
N GLY A 387 -16.56 35.40 4.63
CA GLY A 387 -15.55 35.83 5.61
C GLY A 387 -14.26 35.02 5.71
N ILE A 388 -14.00 34.08 4.81
CA ILE A 388 -12.77 33.29 4.77
C ILE A 388 -11.88 33.82 3.65
N VAL A 389 -10.72 34.36 4.00
CA VAL A 389 -9.69 34.74 3.01
C VAL A 389 -8.99 33.44 2.61
N ASN A 390 -9.33 32.93 1.42
CA ASN A 390 -8.69 31.75 0.88
C ASN A 390 -7.27 32.07 0.43
N GLY A 391 -6.33 31.34 0.95
CA GLY A 391 -4.95 31.33 0.46
C GLY A 391 -4.90 30.86 -0.99
N ILE A 392 -3.95 31.39 -1.69
CA ILE A 392 -3.67 31.31 -3.11
C ILE A 392 -4.07 29.96 -3.72
N VAL A 393 -5.17 29.99 -4.42
CA VAL A 393 -5.52 28.98 -5.38
C VAL A 393 -5.45 29.64 -6.76
N ASN A 394 -4.91 28.97 -7.71
CA ASN A 394 -5.23 29.28 -9.11
C ASN A 394 -6.75 29.18 -9.24
N GLY A 395 -7.45 30.28 -9.03
CA GLY A 395 -8.89 30.26 -9.12
C GLY A 395 -9.69 31.11 -8.14
N ILE A 396 -9.11 32.09 -7.44
CA ILE A 396 -9.94 33.11 -6.81
C ILE A 396 -10.56 33.95 -7.91
N VAL A 397 -11.82 33.68 -8.17
CA VAL A 397 -12.67 34.53 -9.02
C VAL A 397 -13.30 35.57 -8.10
N ASN A 398 -13.13 36.85 -8.43
CA ASN A 398 -13.92 37.87 -7.78
C ASN A 398 -15.38 37.84 -8.29
N GLU A 399 -16.28 38.58 -7.65
CA GLU A 399 -17.70 38.61 -8.02
C GLU A 399 -17.93 38.86 -9.51
N ASN A 400 -17.18 39.78 -10.10
CA ASN A 400 -17.32 40.12 -11.50
C ASN A 400 -16.81 39.02 -12.43
N GLU A 401 -15.72 38.36 -12.03
CA GLU A 401 -15.21 37.19 -12.75
C GLU A 401 -16.20 36.01 -12.66
N GLN A 402 -16.83 35.80 -11.50
CA GLN A 402 -17.87 34.78 -11.34
C GLN A 402 -19.09 35.08 -12.22
N MET A 403 -19.52 36.35 -12.30
CA MET A 403 -20.61 36.76 -13.17
C MET A 403 -20.30 36.43 -14.64
N ILE A 404 -19.06 36.62 -15.07
CA ILE A 404 -18.62 36.26 -16.43
C ILE A 404 -18.68 34.75 -16.66
N ILE A 405 -18.20 33.95 -15.71
CA ILE A 405 -18.27 32.50 -15.84
C ILE A 405 -19.71 32.02 -15.91
N ASP A 406 -20.59 32.52 -15.05
CA ASP A 406 -22.00 32.13 -15.02
C ASP A 406 -22.73 32.59 -16.33
N LEU A 407 -22.39 33.76 -16.83
CA LEU A 407 -22.90 34.24 -18.10
C LEU A 407 -22.47 33.30 -19.25
N LEU A 408 -21.20 32.90 -19.31
CA LEU A 408 -20.69 32.04 -20.38
C LEU A 408 -21.18 30.59 -20.27
N LYS A 409 -21.56 30.13 -19.09
CA LYS A 409 -22.24 28.85 -18.92
C LYS A 409 -23.65 28.85 -19.51
N THR A 410 -24.37 29.95 -19.36
CA THR A 410 -25.73 30.09 -19.88
C THR A 410 -25.77 30.55 -21.33
N LYS A 411 -24.81 31.35 -21.72
CA LYS A 411 -24.69 31.94 -23.09
C LYS A 411 -23.23 31.80 -23.57
N PRO A 412 -22.80 30.63 -24.02
CA PRO A 412 -21.45 30.43 -24.56
C PRO A 412 -21.30 31.18 -25.90
N GLY A 413 -20.08 31.59 -26.20
CA GLY A 413 -19.77 32.23 -27.49
C GLY A 413 -20.02 33.72 -27.56
N LEU A 414 -20.07 34.43 -26.43
CA LEU A 414 -20.13 35.88 -26.40
C LEU A 414 -18.75 36.49 -26.68
N ASN A 415 -18.71 37.68 -27.31
CA ASN A 415 -17.50 38.46 -27.42
C ASN A 415 -17.32 39.40 -26.21
N ALA A 416 -16.14 40.02 -26.10
CA ALA A 416 -15.79 40.85 -24.96
C ALA A 416 -16.73 42.06 -24.76
N SER A 417 -17.26 42.63 -25.85
CA SER A 417 -18.19 43.78 -25.79
C SER A 417 -19.55 43.36 -25.26
N GLU A 418 -20.07 42.22 -25.70
CA GLU A 418 -21.34 41.65 -25.22
C GLU A 418 -21.24 41.26 -23.72
N ILE A 419 -20.10 40.74 -23.29
CA ILE A 419 -19.87 40.43 -21.88
C ILE A 419 -19.82 41.74 -21.07
N ALA A 420 -19.09 42.76 -21.52
CA ALA A 420 -19.00 44.07 -20.87
C ALA A 420 -20.35 44.70 -20.63
N GLU A 421 -21.23 44.67 -21.67
CA GLU A 421 -22.59 45.14 -21.58
C GLU A 421 -23.42 44.36 -20.59
N SER A 422 -23.30 43.02 -20.62
CA SER A 422 -24.06 42.10 -19.74
C SER A 422 -23.72 42.27 -18.29
N ILE A 423 -22.47 42.57 -17.95
CA ILE A 423 -22.01 42.76 -16.54
C ILE A 423 -22.00 44.24 -16.13
N SER A 424 -22.43 45.13 -17.00
CA SER A 424 -22.47 46.58 -16.75
C SER A 424 -21.12 47.17 -16.34
N LYS A 425 -20.06 46.77 -17.04
CA LYS A 425 -18.68 47.26 -16.82
C LYS A 425 -18.10 47.82 -18.11
N SER A 426 -17.10 48.69 -17.96
CA SER A 426 -16.39 49.19 -19.15
C SER A 426 -15.65 48.03 -19.87
N TRP A 427 -15.46 48.17 -21.18
CA TRP A 427 -14.72 47.21 -21.97
C TRP A 427 -13.29 46.95 -21.41
N ARG A 428 -12.61 48.03 -20.97
CA ARG A 428 -11.26 47.94 -20.40
C ARG A 428 -11.26 47.11 -19.11
N THR A 429 -12.23 47.32 -18.25
CA THR A 429 -12.38 46.55 -16.98
C THR A 429 -12.73 45.11 -17.29
N THR A 430 -13.61 44.86 -18.21
CA THR A 430 -13.99 43.50 -18.65
C THR A 430 -12.79 42.73 -19.22
N MET A 431 -11.98 43.38 -20.07
CA MET A 431 -10.77 42.78 -20.63
C MET A 431 -9.77 42.36 -19.55
N ARG A 432 -9.66 43.14 -18.46
CA ARG A 432 -8.83 42.78 -17.34
C ARG A 432 -9.33 41.52 -16.63
N TYR A 433 -10.64 41.38 -16.43
CA TYR A 433 -11.25 40.18 -15.89
C TYR A 433 -11.08 38.98 -16.82
N LEU A 434 -11.29 39.16 -18.11
CA LEU A 434 -11.12 38.11 -19.12
C LEU A 434 -9.66 37.62 -19.17
N LYS A 435 -8.71 38.55 -19.11
CA LYS A 435 -7.29 38.20 -19.05
C LYS A 435 -6.98 37.35 -17.78
N SER A 436 -7.47 37.81 -16.62
CA SER A 436 -7.31 37.09 -15.37
C SER A 436 -7.95 35.69 -15.42
N LEU A 437 -9.16 35.56 -15.96
CA LEU A 437 -9.85 34.29 -16.14
C LEU A 437 -9.14 33.33 -17.10
N ASN A 438 -8.54 33.90 -18.17
CA ASN A 438 -7.77 33.11 -19.12
C ASN A 438 -6.44 32.63 -18.53
N GLU A 439 -5.75 33.47 -17.75
CA GLU A 439 -4.54 33.10 -16.99
C GLU A 439 -4.83 32.01 -15.96
N LYS A 440 -6.05 32.00 -15.41
CA LYS A 440 -6.57 30.96 -14.50
C LYS A 440 -7.11 29.73 -15.24
N GLU A 441 -7.04 29.70 -16.58
CA GLU A 441 -7.56 28.64 -17.44
C GLU A 441 -9.06 28.31 -17.23
N LEU A 442 -9.84 29.28 -16.79
CA LEU A 442 -11.29 29.14 -16.56
C LEU A 442 -12.14 29.48 -17.77
N ILE A 443 -11.59 30.20 -18.73
CA ILE A 443 -12.20 30.52 -20.02
C ILE A 443 -11.22 30.26 -21.15
N GLU A 444 -11.75 30.07 -22.35
CA GLU A 444 -10.95 29.92 -23.57
C GLU A 444 -11.46 30.85 -24.68
N PHE A 445 -10.54 31.31 -25.48
CA PHE A 445 -10.83 32.12 -26.67
C PHE A 445 -10.85 31.22 -27.91
N ARG A 446 -11.92 31.28 -28.67
CA ARG A 446 -12.05 30.57 -29.96
C ARG A 446 -12.28 31.55 -31.10
N GLY A 447 -11.51 31.41 -32.16
CA GLY A 447 -11.63 32.23 -33.36
C GLY A 447 -10.47 33.19 -33.59
N ALA A 448 -10.55 34.01 -34.63
CA ALA A 448 -9.53 34.97 -34.99
C ALA A 448 -9.55 36.20 -34.06
N PRO A 449 -8.44 36.96 -33.92
CA PRO A 449 -8.34 38.07 -32.95
C PRO A 449 -9.46 39.13 -33.04
N LYS A 450 -10.06 39.34 -34.23
CA LYS A 450 -11.15 40.28 -34.40
C LYS A 450 -12.56 39.71 -34.19
N THR A 451 -12.69 38.37 -34.15
CA THR A 451 -13.97 37.66 -34.03
C THR A 451 -13.93 36.65 -32.90
N CYS A 452 -13.06 36.90 -31.93
CA CYS A 452 -12.83 35.98 -30.83
C CYS A 452 -14.07 35.82 -29.94
N LEU A 453 -14.54 34.60 -29.79
CA LEU A 453 -15.64 34.21 -28.93
C LEU A 453 -15.10 33.55 -27.66
N LEU A 454 -15.83 33.74 -26.58
CA LEU A 454 -15.43 33.28 -25.27
C LEU A 454 -16.32 32.14 -24.78
N TYR A 455 -15.68 31.14 -24.20
CA TYR A 455 -16.31 29.96 -23.68
C TYR A 455 -15.71 29.64 -22.29
N THR A 456 -16.47 29.00 -21.40
CA THR A 456 -15.87 28.40 -20.22
C THR A 456 -14.96 27.26 -20.63
N SER A 457 -13.82 27.13 -19.97
CA SER A 457 -12.95 25.98 -20.22
C SER A 457 -13.69 24.69 -19.86
N PRO A 458 -13.54 23.62 -20.70
CA PRO A 458 -14.16 22.34 -20.39
C PRO A 458 -13.69 21.83 -19.02
N SER A 459 -14.61 21.24 -18.26
CA SER A 459 -14.23 20.52 -17.03
C SER A 459 -13.22 19.43 -17.38
N PRO A 460 -12.26 19.12 -16.50
CA PRO A 460 -11.37 17.98 -16.70
C PRO A 460 -12.09 16.66 -17.02
N ARG A 461 -13.39 16.54 -16.65
CA ARG A 461 -14.23 15.38 -16.98
C ARG A 461 -14.72 15.35 -18.43
N ASP A 462 -14.70 16.47 -19.13
CA ASP A 462 -15.24 16.60 -20.48
C ASP A 462 -14.13 16.59 -21.57
N ARG A 463 -12.88 16.44 -21.15
CA ARG A 463 -11.72 16.33 -22.05
C ARG A 463 -11.39 14.86 -22.31
N THR A 464 -12.26 14.16 -23.03
CA THR A 464 -11.93 12.85 -23.61
C THR A 464 -11.40 13.01 -25.03
#